data_6f97ad9e78a51611842073f20d19479c
#
_entry.id   6f97ad9e78a51611842073f20d19479c
#
_cell.length_a   1.000
_cell.length_b   1.000
_cell.length_c   1.000
_cell.angle_alpha   90.00
_cell.angle_beta   90.00
_cell.angle_gamma   90.00
#
_symmetry.space_group_name_H-M   'P 1'
#
loop_
_entity.id
_entity.type
_entity.pdbx_description
1 polymer ?
#
loop_
_entity_poly.entity_id
_entity_poly.type
_entity_poly.pdbx_seq_one_letter_code
_entity_poly.pdbx_strand_id
1 'polypeptide(L)'
;MARNTLSRTLHDLGLSAWFGGTLANAGWDRWTPVNAAAIGAHLIGSVGQLRANKQRVAAQRGVAGMSTLKTLLTAAALGATAYSRVLGQRVSAAENPPSKRGTKPSKRTKALAPDVAAAQEQLDTLQWVIPALTGALVAISSYAGEQQRPSEVAKGIDAG
;
A
#
# COMPACT_ATOMS: atom_id res chain seq x y z
N MET A 1 -2.81 -27.37 14.09
CA MET A 1 -2.42 -26.19 13.29
C MET A 1 -2.55 -24.95 14.15
N ALA A 2 -1.48 -24.18 14.35
CA ALA A 2 -1.56 -22.93 15.09
C ALA A 2 -2.48 -21.96 14.34
N ARG A 3 -3.47 -21.42 15.05
CA ARG A 3 -4.38 -20.41 14.50
C ARG A 3 -3.63 -19.11 14.34
N ASN A 4 -3.34 -18.70 13.11
CA ASN A 4 -2.75 -17.40 12.80
C ASN A 4 -3.82 -16.31 12.53
N THR A 5 -4.99 -16.46 13.18
CA THR A 5 -6.16 -15.58 12.97
C THR A 5 -5.79 -14.12 13.15
N LEU A 6 -5.08 -13.78 14.23
CA LEU A 6 -4.67 -12.39 14.49
C LEU A 6 -3.82 -11.80 13.37
N SER A 7 -2.80 -12.55 12.92
CA SER A 7 -1.94 -12.09 11.82
C SER A 7 -2.71 -11.91 10.52
N ARG A 8 -3.65 -12.80 10.21
CA ARG A 8 -4.54 -12.67 9.04
C ARG A 8 -5.45 -11.46 9.17
N THR A 9 -6.08 -11.29 10.31
CA THR A 9 -6.96 -10.14 10.57
C THR A 9 -6.21 -8.83 10.42
N LEU A 10 -5.02 -8.69 11.01
CA LEU A 10 -4.19 -7.48 10.87
C LEU A 10 -3.77 -7.24 9.42
N HIS A 11 -3.37 -8.30 8.70
CA HIS A 11 -3.04 -8.22 7.29
C HIS A 11 -4.23 -7.73 6.46
N ASP A 12 -5.38 -8.38 6.59
CA ASP A 12 -6.53 -8.15 5.73
C ASP A 12 -7.22 -6.81 6.04
N LEU A 13 -7.39 -6.47 7.33
CA LEU A 13 -7.91 -5.16 7.73
C LEU A 13 -6.96 -4.02 7.37
N GLY A 14 -5.65 -4.21 7.62
CA GLY A 14 -4.65 -3.22 7.28
C GLY A 14 -4.59 -2.96 5.78
N LEU A 15 -4.61 -4.03 4.97
CA LEU A 15 -4.61 -3.91 3.51
C LEU A 15 -5.89 -3.25 2.99
N SER A 16 -7.05 -3.62 3.52
CA SER A 16 -8.34 -3.03 3.12
C SER A 16 -8.43 -1.55 3.49
N ALA A 17 -7.95 -1.17 4.68
CA ALA A 17 -7.90 0.22 5.11
C ALA A 17 -6.89 1.02 4.29
N TRP A 18 -5.74 0.44 3.93
CA TRP A 18 -4.76 1.08 3.05
C TRP A 18 -5.34 1.29 1.66
N PHE A 19 -5.95 0.27 1.04
CA PHE A 19 -6.62 0.38 -0.25
C PHE A 19 -7.74 1.43 -0.22
N GLY A 20 -8.67 1.34 0.73
CA GLY A 20 -9.78 2.29 0.89
C GLY A 20 -9.30 3.70 1.19
N GLY A 21 -8.28 3.84 2.05
CA GLY A 21 -7.66 5.12 2.37
C GLY A 21 -6.98 5.77 1.18
N THR A 22 -6.33 5.00 0.28
CA THR A 22 -5.73 5.56 -0.94
C THR A 22 -6.79 6.00 -1.96
N LEU A 23 -7.92 5.30 -2.05
CA LEU A 23 -9.06 5.75 -2.87
C LEU A 23 -9.69 7.02 -2.31
N ALA A 24 -9.83 7.13 -0.98
CA ALA A 24 -10.41 8.30 -0.31
C ALA A 24 -9.47 9.51 -0.31
N ASN A 25 -8.15 9.27 -0.41
CA ASN A 25 -7.12 10.29 -0.24
C ASN A 25 -6.94 11.21 -1.46
N ALA A 26 -7.73 11.04 -2.50
CA ALA A 26 -7.76 11.93 -3.67
C ALA A 26 -8.12 13.40 -3.31
N GLY A 27 -8.05 13.79 -2.02
CA GLY A 27 -8.32 15.14 -1.55
C GLY A 27 -8.15 15.44 -0.06
N TRP A 28 -7.66 14.51 0.82
CA TRP A 28 -7.74 14.78 2.25
C TRP A 28 -6.48 14.39 3.03
N ASP A 29 -5.64 15.36 3.38
CA ASP A 29 -4.45 15.23 4.24
C ASP A 29 -4.72 14.58 5.60
N ARG A 30 -5.96 14.61 6.10
CA ARG A 30 -6.37 14.04 7.38
C ARG A 30 -6.28 12.50 7.43
N TRP A 31 -6.29 11.81 6.28
CA TRP A 31 -6.16 10.36 6.20
C TRP A 31 -4.73 9.84 6.31
N THR A 32 -3.76 10.72 6.28
CA THR A 32 -2.34 10.37 6.40
C THR A 32 -2.00 9.49 7.59
N PRO A 33 -2.37 9.81 8.85
CA PRO A 33 -2.06 8.94 10.00
C PRO A 33 -2.84 7.63 9.95
N VAL A 34 -4.07 7.63 9.41
CA VAL A 34 -4.87 6.40 9.24
C VAL A 34 -4.19 5.47 8.24
N ASN A 35 -3.74 5.98 7.10
CA ASN A 35 -3.01 5.20 6.10
C ASN A 35 -1.69 4.65 6.68
N ALA A 36 -0.95 5.44 7.45
CA ALA A 36 0.28 4.97 8.09
C ALA A 36 0.00 3.82 9.08
N ALA A 37 -1.03 3.92 9.89
CA ALA A 37 -1.45 2.86 10.80
C ALA A 37 -1.92 1.60 10.03
N ALA A 38 -2.67 1.77 8.95
CA ALA A 38 -3.13 0.68 8.08
C ALA A 38 -1.96 -0.08 7.42
N ILE A 39 -0.97 0.64 6.91
CA ILE A 39 0.26 0.08 6.36
C ILE A 39 1.01 -0.70 7.45
N GLY A 40 1.17 -0.11 8.65
CA GLY A 40 1.82 -0.77 9.77
C GLY A 40 1.12 -2.08 10.16
N ALA A 41 -0.20 -2.08 10.29
CA ALA A 41 -0.99 -3.26 10.58
C ALA A 41 -0.84 -4.34 9.50
N HIS A 42 -0.89 -3.96 8.21
CA HIS A 42 -0.67 -4.86 7.09
C HIS A 42 0.71 -5.52 7.14
N LEU A 43 1.78 -4.75 7.38
CA LEU A 43 3.14 -5.27 7.44
C LEU A 43 3.36 -6.22 8.62
N ILE A 44 2.86 -5.88 9.81
CA ILE A 44 2.91 -6.75 10.99
C ILE A 44 2.17 -8.06 10.72
N GLY A 45 0.97 -7.97 10.15
CA GLY A 45 0.18 -9.13 9.76
C GLY A 45 0.88 -10.00 8.71
N SER A 46 1.52 -9.38 7.70
CA SER A 46 2.29 -10.06 6.64
C SER A 46 3.46 -10.86 7.22
N VAL A 47 4.24 -10.27 8.12
CA VAL A 47 5.35 -10.96 8.81
C VAL A 47 4.83 -12.13 9.65
N GLY A 48 3.73 -11.93 10.37
CA GLY A 48 3.09 -13.00 11.15
C GLY A 48 2.61 -14.16 10.28
N GLN A 49 1.98 -13.87 9.13
CA GLN A 49 1.56 -14.89 8.18
C GLN A 49 2.75 -15.65 7.58
N LEU A 50 3.82 -14.93 7.19
CA LEU A 50 5.03 -15.55 6.64
C LEU A 50 5.67 -16.51 7.64
N ARG A 51 5.80 -16.09 8.91
CA ARG A 51 6.32 -16.94 9.99
C ARG A 51 5.46 -18.18 10.21
N ALA A 52 4.13 -18.02 10.24
CA ALA A 52 3.19 -19.12 10.46
C ALA A 52 3.19 -20.12 9.29
N ASN A 53 3.53 -19.69 8.07
CA ASN A 53 3.49 -20.50 6.87
C ASN A 53 4.88 -20.85 6.30
N LYS A 54 5.97 -20.57 7.04
CA LYS A 54 7.35 -20.74 6.55
C LYS A 54 7.65 -22.12 5.97
N GLN A 55 7.12 -23.19 6.60
CA GLN A 55 7.32 -24.56 6.13
C GLN A 55 6.61 -24.81 4.78
N ARG A 56 5.41 -24.27 4.59
CA ARG A 56 4.66 -24.37 3.34
C ARG A 56 5.31 -23.57 2.21
N VAL A 57 5.81 -22.37 2.54
CA VAL A 57 6.57 -21.54 1.59
C VAL A 57 7.83 -22.26 1.13
N ALA A 58 8.51 -22.98 2.02
CA ALA A 58 9.71 -23.75 1.68
C ALA A 58 9.41 -25.02 0.86
N ALA A 59 8.28 -25.70 1.14
CA ALA A 59 7.96 -27.00 0.55
C ALA A 59 7.10 -26.93 -0.72
N GLN A 60 6.33 -25.85 -0.91
CA GLN A 60 5.34 -25.75 -2.00
C GLN A 60 5.68 -24.59 -2.94
N ARG A 61 6.09 -24.90 -4.18
CA ARG A 61 6.47 -23.87 -5.18
C ARG A 61 5.36 -22.84 -5.46
N GLY A 62 4.10 -23.25 -5.50
CA GLY A 62 2.97 -22.36 -5.69
C GLY A 62 2.79 -21.36 -4.53
N VAL A 63 3.00 -21.80 -3.29
CA VAL A 63 2.95 -20.95 -2.09
C VAL A 63 4.14 -19.98 -2.08
N ALA A 64 5.32 -20.43 -2.47
CA ALA A 64 6.51 -19.60 -2.59
C ALA A 64 6.31 -18.50 -3.65
N GLY A 65 5.85 -18.85 -4.85
CA GLY A 65 5.58 -17.92 -5.94
C GLY A 65 4.55 -16.85 -5.55
N MET A 66 3.44 -17.26 -4.91
CA MET A 66 2.41 -16.34 -4.42
C MET A 66 2.95 -15.41 -3.33
N SER A 67 3.76 -15.92 -2.41
CA SER A 67 4.39 -15.10 -1.35
C SER A 67 5.34 -14.07 -1.95
N THR A 68 6.15 -14.47 -2.94
CA THR A 68 7.06 -13.55 -3.65
C THR A 68 6.29 -12.46 -4.38
N LEU A 69 5.24 -12.81 -5.13
CA LEU A 69 4.41 -11.84 -5.85
C LEU A 69 3.78 -10.81 -4.89
N LYS A 70 3.20 -11.27 -3.78
CA LYS A 70 2.65 -10.37 -2.75
C LYS A 70 3.71 -9.44 -2.17
N THR A 71 4.91 -9.96 -1.90
CA THR A 71 6.01 -9.15 -1.37
C THR A 71 6.43 -8.07 -2.36
N LEU A 72 6.58 -8.41 -3.64
CA LEU A 72 6.93 -7.45 -4.69
C LEU A 72 5.87 -6.35 -4.87
N LEU A 73 4.59 -6.74 -4.91
CA LEU A 73 3.49 -5.77 -5.01
C LEU A 73 3.41 -4.86 -3.77
N THR A 74 3.64 -5.42 -2.57
CA THR A 74 3.69 -4.63 -1.34
C THR A 74 4.85 -3.62 -1.40
N ALA A 75 6.05 -4.05 -1.83
CA ALA A 75 7.20 -3.16 -1.97
C ALA A 75 6.94 -2.05 -3.00
N ALA A 76 6.33 -2.37 -4.15
CA ALA A 76 5.96 -1.39 -5.16
C ALA A 76 4.93 -0.38 -4.64
N ALA A 77 3.89 -0.84 -3.94
CA ALA A 77 2.88 0.03 -3.35
C ALA A 77 3.46 0.94 -2.26
N LEU A 78 4.37 0.42 -1.41
CA LEU A 78 5.08 1.21 -0.40
C LEU A 78 5.98 2.27 -1.06
N GLY A 79 6.74 1.90 -2.08
CA GLY A 79 7.59 2.83 -2.84
C GLY A 79 6.79 3.95 -3.49
N ALA A 80 5.68 3.61 -4.16
CA ALA A 80 4.77 4.59 -4.75
C ALA A 80 4.15 5.50 -3.69
N THR A 81 3.72 4.96 -2.54
CA THR A 81 3.18 5.73 -1.42
C THR A 81 4.21 6.68 -0.82
N ALA A 82 5.45 6.21 -0.58
CA ALA A 82 6.53 7.06 -0.07
C ALA A 82 6.88 8.18 -1.05
N TYR A 83 6.96 7.85 -2.34
CA TYR A 83 7.26 8.82 -3.39
C TYR A 83 6.16 9.89 -3.53
N SER A 84 4.88 9.49 -3.51
CA SER A 84 3.76 10.45 -3.54
C SER A 84 3.80 11.43 -2.37
N ARG A 85 4.25 10.99 -1.19
CA ARG A 85 4.41 11.89 -0.03
C ARG A 85 5.52 12.91 -0.24
N VAL A 86 6.65 12.52 -0.82
CA VAL A 86 7.75 13.44 -1.14
C VAL A 86 7.27 14.50 -2.14
N LEU A 87 6.55 14.08 -3.18
CA LEU A 87 5.97 15.00 -4.17
C LEU A 87 4.94 15.94 -3.53
N GLY A 88 4.02 15.41 -2.71
CA GLY A 88 3.00 16.20 -2.01
C GLY A 88 3.63 17.26 -1.10
N GLN A 89 4.72 16.93 -0.39
CA GLN A 89 5.44 17.92 0.41
C GLN A 89 6.07 19.03 -0.43
N ARG A 90 6.60 18.72 -1.63
CA ARG A 90 7.15 19.72 -2.56
C ARG A 90 6.06 20.68 -3.04
N VAL A 91 4.92 20.14 -3.46
CA VAL A 91 3.77 20.94 -3.91
C VAL A 91 3.26 21.83 -2.78
N SER A 92 3.02 21.27 -1.59
CA SER A 92 2.54 22.03 -0.42
C SER A 92 3.52 23.13 0.03
N ALA A 93 4.83 22.88 -0.04
CA ALA A 93 5.84 23.87 0.29
C ALA A 93 5.87 25.04 -0.72
N ALA A 94 5.56 24.75 -1.99
CA ALA A 94 5.47 25.79 -3.02
C ALA A 94 4.19 26.62 -2.92
N GLU A 95 3.08 26.01 -2.51
CA GLU A 95 1.79 26.68 -2.31
C GLU A 95 1.78 27.54 -1.04
N ASN A 96 2.44 27.07 0.01
CA ASN A 96 2.54 27.73 1.31
C ASN A 96 4.00 28.06 1.66
N PRO A 97 4.65 29.00 0.94
CA PRO A 97 6.01 29.39 1.27
C PRO A 97 6.02 30.02 2.68
N PRO A 98 7.04 29.75 3.50
CA PRO A 98 7.15 30.32 4.84
C PRO A 98 7.08 31.85 4.74
N SER A 99 6.03 32.43 5.31
CA SER A 99 5.80 33.89 5.29
C SER A 99 6.94 34.58 6.00
N LYS A 100 7.81 35.29 5.28
CA LYS A 100 8.67 36.28 5.87
C LYS A 100 7.77 37.35 6.48
N ARG A 101 7.83 37.49 7.80
CA ARG A 101 7.02 38.41 8.61
C ARG A 101 7.02 39.81 7.96
N GLY A 102 5.90 40.23 7.37
CA GLY A 102 5.72 41.61 6.87
C GLY A 102 5.40 41.78 5.37
N THR A 103 5.32 40.73 4.57
CA THR A 103 4.96 40.90 3.15
C THR A 103 3.50 40.48 2.91
N LYS A 104 2.65 41.46 2.51
CA LYS A 104 1.27 41.20 2.08
C LYS A 104 1.30 40.21 0.90
N PRO A 105 0.40 39.19 0.89
CA PRO A 105 0.34 38.25 -0.24
C PRO A 105 -0.03 39.04 -1.50
N SER A 106 0.90 39.09 -2.45
CA SER A 106 0.64 39.59 -3.79
C SER A 106 -0.29 38.60 -4.48
N LYS A 107 -1.43 39.07 -5.01
CA LYS A 107 -2.35 38.34 -5.88
C LYS A 107 -1.71 38.06 -7.27
N ARG A 108 -0.52 37.57 -7.30
CA ARG A 108 0.05 37.03 -8.53
C ARG A 108 -0.40 35.59 -8.64
N THR A 109 -1.20 35.27 -9.65
CA THR A 109 -1.38 33.92 -10.19
C THR A 109 0.01 33.41 -10.55
N LYS A 110 0.67 32.78 -9.58
CA LYS A 110 1.99 32.20 -9.77
C LYS A 110 1.77 30.98 -10.63
N ALA A 111 2.12 31.05 -11.91
CA ALA A 111 2.37 29.85 -12.67
C ALA A 111 3.30 28.96 -11.80
N LEU A 112 2.89 27.74 -11.53
CA LEU A 112 3.69 26.78 -10.75
C LEU A 112 5.06 26.70 -11.41
N ALA A 113 6.13 26.71 -10.61
CA ALA A 113 7.46 26.46 -11.14
C ALA A 113 7.46 25.11 -11.89
N PRO A 114 8.21 24.96 -13.00
CA PRO A 114 8.14 23.76 -13.84
C PRO A 114 8.33 22.44 -13.08
N ASP A 115 9.17 22.45 -12.05
CA ASP A 115 9.40 21.31 -11.14
C ASP A 115 8.20 20.96 -10.27
N VAL A 116 7.42 21.98 -9.85
CA VAL A 116 6.19 21.81 -9.07
C VAL A 116 5.06 21.31 -9.97
N ALA A 117 4.96 21.82 -11.20
CA ALA A 117 3.99 21.35 -12.17
C ALA A 117 4.22 19.87 -12.53
N ALA A 118 5.49 19.49 -12.76
CA ALA A 118 5.85 18.09 -12.98
C ALA A 118 5.56 17.19 -11.76
N ALA A 119 5.75 17.69 -10.54
CA ALA A 119 5.40 16.95 -9.33
C ALA A 119 3.90 16.75 -9.22
N GLN A 120 3.08 17.73 -9.58
CA GLN A 120 1.62 17.62 -9.60
C GLN A 120 1.15 16.56 -10.60
N GLU A 121 1.67 16.58 -11.85
CA GLU A 121 1.35 15.58 -12.87
C GLU A 121 1.69 14.14 -12.42
N GLN A 122 2.82 13.97 -11.73
CA GLN A 122 3.19 12.68 -11.17
C GLN A 122 2.24 12.26 -10.04
N LEU A 123 1.81 13.19 -9.19
CA LEU A 123 0.80 12.91 -8.16
C LEU A 123 -0.53 12.48 -8.77
N ASP A 124 -0.96 13.13 -9.85
CA ASP A 124 -2.19 12.78 -10.57
C ASP A 124 -2.13 11.35 -11.14
N THR A 125 -0.96 10.90 -11.55
CA THR A 125 -0.73 9.51 -11.95
C THR A 125 -0.72 8.55 -10.74
N LEU A 126 0.01 8.90 -9.68
CA LEU A 126 0.18 8.05 -8.50
C LEU A 126 -1.13 7.82 -7.72
N GLN A 127 -2.08 8.77 -7.79
CA GLN A 127 -3.41 8.60 -7.18
C GLN A 127 -4.18 7.39 -7.72
N TRP A 128 -3.85 6.92 -8.93
CA TRP A 128 -4.43 5.72 -9.54
C TRP A 128 -3.53 4.49 -9.40
N VAL A 129 -2.21 4.69 -9.48
CA VAL A 129 -1.23 3.58 -9.37
C VAL A 129 -1.29 2.93 -7.99
N ILE A 130 -1.36 3.72 -6.92
CA ILE A 130 -1.37 3.18 -5.55
C ILE A 130 -2.64 2.34 -5.28
N PRO A 131 -3.86 2.82 -5.56
CA PRO A 131 -5.06 1.99 -5.45
C PRO A 131 -5.03 0.75 -6.34
N ALA A 132 -4.50 0.83 -7.55
CA ALA A 132 -4.38 -0.32 -8.43
C ALA A 132 -3.47 -1.41 -7.83
N LEU A 133 -2.30 -1.04 -7.29
CA LEU A 133 -1.37 -1.97 -6.63
C LEU A 133 -1.97 -2.59 -5.37
N THR A 134 -2.60 -1.76 -4.52
CA THR A 134 -3.21 -2.25 -3.28
C THR A 134 -4.48 -3.07 -3.55
N GLY A 135 -5.27 -2.73 -4.57
CA GLY A 135 -6.41 -3.52 -5.03
C GLY A 135 -5.98 -4.87 -5.59
N ALA A 136 -4.90 -4.93 -6.37
CA ALA A 136 -4.30 -6.19 -6.81
C ALA A 136 -3.86 -7.06 -5.62
N LEU A 137 -3.28 -6.46 -4.58
CA LEU A 137 -2.92 -7.17 -3.35
C LEU A 137 -4.15 -7.75 -2.63
N VAL A 138 -5.27 -7.01 -2.58
CA VAL A 138 -6.53 -7.52 -2.02
C VAL A 138 -7.02 -8.74 -2.81
N ALA A 139 -7.07 -8.63 -4.14
CA ALA A 139 -7.52 -9.71 -5.02
C ALA A 139 -6.65 -10.97 -4.88
N ILE A 140 -5.33 -10.81 -4.90
CA ILE A 140 -4.36 -11.93 -4.73
C ILE A 140 -4.47 -12.53 -3.34
N SER A 141 -4.71 -11.72 -2.30
CA SER A 141 -4.87 -12.21 -0.92
C SER A 141 -6.15 -13.03 -0.77
N SER A 142 -7.24 -12.62 -1.42
CA SER A 142 -8.49 -13.37 -1.47
C SER A 142 -8.30 -14.72 -2.19
N TYR A 143 -7.65 -14.71 -3.36
CA TYR A 143 -7.34 -15.92 -4.11
C TYR A 143 -6.44 -16.89 -3.31
N ALA A 144 -5.39 -16.39 -2.67
CA ALA A 144 -4.55 -17.18 -1.80
C ALA A 144 -5.31 -17.78 -0.59
N GLY A 145 -6.36 -17.10 -0.13
CA GLY A 145 -7.27 -17.60 0.89
C GLY A 145 -8.06 -18.83 0.43
N GLU A 146 -8.55 -18.81 -0.81
CA GLU A 146 -9.26 -19.94 -1.40
C GLU A 146 -8.37 -21.19 -1.54
N GLN A 147 -7.11 -21.01 -1.96
CA GLN A 147 -6.14 -22.10 -2.06
C GLN A 147 -5.77 -22.73 -0.69
N GLN A 148 -6.15 -22.12 0.41
CA GLN A 148 -5.94 -22.66 1.75
C GLN A 148 -7.12 -23.47 2.28
N ARG A 149 -8.17 -23.69 1.49
CA ARG A 149 -9.26 -24.58 1.86
C ARG A 149 -8.75 -26.02 1.96
N PRO A 150 -9.24 -26.82 2.93
CA PRO A 150 -8.79 -28.19 3.12
C PRO A 150 -8.86 -29.05 1.85
N SER A 151 -9.90 -28.86 1.04
CA SER A 151 -10.07 -29.56 -0.24
C SER A 151 -9.01 -29.22 -1.28
N GLU A 152 -8.57 -27.96 -1.34
CA GLU A 152 -7.52 -27.53 -2.27
C GLU A 152 -6.12 -27.93 -1.78
N VAL A 153 -5.91 -27.91 -0.46
CA VAL A 153 -4.66 -28.39 0.14
C VAL A 153 -4.49 -29.90 -0.09
N ALA A 154 -5.57 -30.69 0.01
CA ALA A 154 -5.54 -32.11 -0.26
C ALA A 154 -5.14 -32.39 -1.73
N LYS A 155 -5.75 -31.71 -2.71
CA LYS A 155 -5.39 -31.84 -4.13
C LYS A 155 -3.91 -31.52 -4.41
N GLY A 156 -3.34 -30.54 -3.72
CA GLY A 156 -1.92 -30.17 -3.88
C GLY A 156 -0.95 -31.16 -3.25
N ILE A 157 -1.39 -32.01 -2.32
CA ILE A 157 -0.59 -33.09 -1.75
C ILE A 157 -0.59 -34.31 -2.67
N ASP A 158 -1.70 -34.57 -3.35
CA ASP A 158 -1.85 -35.71 -4.26
C ASP A 158 -1.19 -35.46 -5.64
N ALA A 159 -0.87 -34.20 -5.97
CA ALA A 159 -0.23 -33.82 -7.25
C ALA A 159 1.31 -33.69 -7.19
N GLY A 160 1.93 -34.03 -6.09
CA GLY A 160 3.39 -33.97 -5.87
C GLY A 160 3.97 -35.36 -5.70
#